data_19b25d4ebd3c579397625f768d01efbc
#
_entry.id   19b25d4ebd3c579397625f768d01efbc
#
_cell.length_a   1.000
_cell.length_b   1.000
_cell.length_c   1.000
_cell.angle_alpha   90.00
_cell.angle_beta   90.00
_cell.angle_gamma   90.00
#
_symmetry.space_group_name_H-M   'P 1'
#
loop_
_entity.id
_entity.type
_entity.pdbx_description
1 polymer ?
#
loop_
_entity_poly.entity_id
_entity_poly.type
_entity_poly.pdbx_seq_one_letter_code
_entity_poly.pdbx_strand_id
1 'polypeptide(L)'
;MTTKTSSFRTALAAAAAVAAVLAPQQASAVSLGVKLACASDYYNYCSQHAVGSPGVRSCMRANGHNLSNRCVSALVKAGEVSKSEVQRRVASR
;
A
#
# COMPACT_ATOMS: atom_id res chain seq x y z
N MET A 1 -42.75 24.54 -12.32
CA MET A 1 -42.28 24.24 -10.96
C MET A 1 -41.63 22.87 -10.80
N THR A 2 -41.99 21.93 -11.62
CA THR A 2 -41.41 20.57 -11.58
C THR A 2 -40.00 20.45 -12.18
N THR A 3 -39.58 21.38 -13.00
CA THR A 3 -38.27 21.39 -13.65
C THR A 3 -37.11 21.72 -12.72
N LYS A 4 -37.33 22.45 -11.64
CA LYS A 4 -36.29 22.82 -10.66
C LYS A 4 -35.85 21.65 -9.78
N THR A 5 -36.73 20.71 -9.50
CA THR A 5 -36.44 19.54 -8.68
C THR A 5 -35.61 18.49 -9.39
N SER A 6 -35.71 18.38 -10.71
CA SER A 6 -34.94 17.45 -11.51
C SER A 6 -33.45 17.83 -11.58
N SER A 7 -33.13 19.14 -11.61
CA SER A 7 -31.74 19.61 -11.66
C SER A 7 -30.97 19.31 -10.39
N PHE A 8 -31.64 19.36 -9.25
CA PHE A 8 -31.01 19.06 -7.97
C PHE A 8 -30.62 17.60 -7.81
N ARG A 9 -31.45 16.71 -8.33
CA ARG A 9 -31.17 15.26 -8.25
C ARG A 9 -29.99 14.86 -9.11
N THR A 10 -29.80 15.50 -10.23
CA THR A 10 -28.68 15.21 -11.15
C THR A 10 -27.35 15.67 -10.55
N ALA A 11 -27.31 16.79 -9.86
CA ALA A 11 -26.11 17.30 -9.21
C ALA A 11 -25.64 16.41 -8.05
N LEU A 12 -26.56 15.85 -7.26
CA LEU A 12 -26.23 14.94 -6.17
C LEU A 12 -25.66 13.61 -6.66
N ALA A 13 -26.16 13.09 -7.76
CA ALA A 13 -25.66 11.87 -8.35
C ALA A 13 -24.21 12.00 -8.87
N ALA A 14 -23.88 13.15 -9.45
CA ALA A 14 -22.52 13.43 -9.93
C ALA A 14 -21.50 13.53 -8.78
N ALA A 15 -21.86 14.13 -7.65
CA ALA A 15 -21.00 14.24 -6.49
C ALA A 15 -20.70 12.86 -5.87
N ALA A 16 -21.67 11.97 -5.79
CA ALA A 16 -21.50 10.62 -5.27
C ALA A 16 -20.55 9.78 -6.13
N ALA A 17 -20.60 9.94 -7.46
CA ALA A 17 -19.74 9.22 -8.39
C ALA A 17 -18.26 9.62 -8.22
N VAL A 18 -17.96 10.90 -7.98
CA VAL A 18 -16.59 11.39 -7.76
C VAL A 18 -16.00 10.83 -6.47
N ALA A 19 -16.78 10.77 -5.40
CA ALA A 19 -16.33 10.21 -4.12
C ALA A 19 -15.98 8.73 -4.23
N ALA A 20 -16.73 7.94 -4.99
CA ALA A 20 -16.50 6.51 -5.16
C ALA A 20 -15.21 6.21 -5.95
N VAL A 21 -14.80 7.09 -6.87
CA VAL A 21 -13.57 6.90 -7.68
C VAL A 21 -12.31 7.13 -6.85
N LEU A 22 -12.33 8.02 -5.87
CA LEU A 22 -11.15 8.36 -5.06
C LEU A 22 -10.81 7.31 -4.01
N ALA A 23 -11.78 6.59 -3.47
CA ALA A 23 -11.60 5.64 -2.38
C ALA A 23 -10.69 4.44 -2.72
N PRO A 24 -10.78 3.76 -3.89
CA PRO A 24 -9.95 2.59 -4.20
C PRO A 24 -8.47 2.88 -4.38
N GLN A 25 -8.10 4.10 -4.77
CA GLN A 25 -6.70 4.45 -5.06
C GLN A 25 -5.83 4.51 -3.82
N GLN A 26 -6.40 4.85 -2.66
CA GLN A 26 -5.67 4.94 -1.40
C GLN A 26 -5.32 3.56 -0.83
N ALA A 27 -6.14 2.55 -1.08
CA ALA A 27 -5.96 1.22 -0.53
C ALA A 27 -4.81 0.43 -1.16
N SER A 28 -4.40 0.78 -2.39
CA SER A 28 -3.36 0.06 -3.14
C SER A 28 -2.03 0.80 -3.22
N ALA A 29 -1.95 2.04 -2.72
CA ALA A 29 -0.76 2.85 -2.81
C ALA A 29 0.31 2.41 -1.81
N VAL A 30 1.51 2.11 -2.29
CA VAL A 30 2.68 1.90 -1.44
C VAL A 30 3.23 3.28 -1.07
N SER A 31 3.52 3.51 0.21
CA SER A 31 4.02 4.79 0.67
C SER A 31 5.38 5.12 0.06
N LEU A 32 5.64 6.41 -0.19
CA LEU A 32 6.92 6.87 -0.71
C LEU A 32 8.07 6.49 0.25
N GLY A 33 7.84 6.59 1.55
CA GLY A 33 8.82 6.22 2.57
C GLY A 33 9.27 4.77 2.44
N VAL A 34 8.33 3.85 2.20
CA VAL A 34 8.64 2.43 1.97
C VAL A 34 9.42 2.26 0.68
N LYS A 35 9.01 2.90 -0.40
CA LYS A 35 9.70 2.82 -1.69
C LYS A 35 11.16 3.25 -1.58
N LEU A 36 11.42 4.36 -0.92
CA LEU A 36 12.76 4.89 -0.75
C LEU A 36 13.61 4.02 0.18
N ALA A 37 13.05 3.61 1.31
CA ALA A 37 13.77 2.81 2.29
C ALA A 37 14.06 1.39 1.82
N CYS A 38 13.19 0.82 1.00
CA CYS A 38 13.27 -0.57 0.55
C CYS A 38 13.79 -0.74 -0.89
N ALA A 39 14.18 0.34 -1.56
CA ALA A 39 14.58 0.27 -2.97
C ALA A 39 15.73 -0.73 -3.22
N SER A 40 16.78 -0.67 -2.41
CA SER A 40 17.93 -1.55 -2.50
C SER A 40 17.54 -3.01 -2.30
N ASP A 41 16.74 -3.27 -1.26
CA ASP A 41 16.27 -4.62 -0.93
C ASP A 41 15.37 -5.18 -2.05
N TYR A 42 14.51 -4.32 -2.60
CA TYR A 42 13.67 -4.69 -3.74
C TYR A 42 14.50 -5.14 -4.93
N TYR A 43 15.49 -4.35 -5.33
CA TYR A 43 16.36 -4.69 -6.46
C TYR A 43 17.17 -5.94 -6.22
N ASN A 44 17.62 -6.15 -5.00
CA ASN A 44 18.45 -7.32 -4.67
C ASN A 44 17.65 -8.62 -4.63
N TYR A 45 16.41 -8.59 -4.17
CA TYR A 45 15.67 -9.84 -3.86
C TYR A 45 14.39 -10.02 -4.66
N CYS A 46 13.71 -8.94 -5.07
CA CYS A 46 12.34 -9.02 -5.56
C CYS A 46 12.07 -8.25 -6.86
N SER A 47 13.13 -7.92 -7.62
CA SER A 47 13.00 -7.07 -8.82
C SER A 47 12.17 -7.69 -9.94
N GLN A 48 11.94 -8.99 -9.94
CA GLN A 48 11.10 -9.68 -10.91
C GLN A 48 9.60 -9.41 -10.72
N HIS A 49 9.21 -8.82 -9.60
CA HIS A 49 7.83 -8.47 -9.32
C HIS A 49 7.61 -6.97 -9.44
N ALA A 50 6.44 -6.56 -9.92
CA ALA A 50 6.09 -5.15 -10.01
C ALA A 50 5.90 -4.54 -8.62
N VAL A 51 6.36 -3.31 -8.42
CA VAL A 51 6.16 -2.56 -7.17
C VAL A 51 4.66 -2.45 -6.88
N GLY A 52 4.25 -2.72 -5.64
CA GLY A 52 2.86 -2.69 -5.22
C GLY A 52 2.04 -3.92 -5.56
N SER A 53 2.63 -4.91 -6.25
CA SER A 53 1.93 -6.15 -6.61
C SER A 53 1.86 -7.12 -5.42
N PRO A 54 0.89 -8.07 -5.43
CA PRO A 54 0.87 -9.14 -4.44
C PRO A 54 2.15 -9.99 -4.46
N GLY A 55 2.75 -10.17 -5.63
CA GLY A 55 3.99 -10.94 -5.78
C GLY A 55 5.16 -10.31 -5.05
N VAL A 56 5.34 -8.98 -5.12
CA VAL A 56 6.41 -8.31 -4.40
C VAL A 56 6.22 -8.40 -2.89
N ARG A 57 5.00 -8.36 -2.39
CA ARG A 57 4.72 -8.52 -0.97
C ARG A 57 5.13 -9.88 -0.45
N SER A 58 4.77 -10.93 -1.17
CA SER A 58 5.17 -12.31 -0.84
C SER A 58 6.68 -12.47 -0.88
N CYS A 59 7.33 -11.93 -1.90
CA CYS A 59 8.78 -11.97 -2.06
C CYS A 59 9.50 -11.27 -0.92
N MET A 60 9.06 -10.05 -0.56
CA MET A 60 9.66 -9.29 0.54
C MET A 60 9.47 -9.99 1.88
N ARG A 61 8.31 -10.61 2.10
CA ARG A 61 8.06 -11.40 3.32
C ARG A 61 8.96 -12.62 3.39
N ALA A 62 9.15 -13.31 2.29
CA ALA A 62 10.05 -14.46 2.21
C ALA A 62 11.50 -14.08 2.50
N ASN A 63 11.90 -12.86 2.14
CA ASN A 63 13.24 -12.33 2.37
C ASN A 63 13.33 -11.43 3.61
N GLY A 64 12.35 -11.48 4.50
CA GLY A 64 12.25 -10.56 5.64
C GLY A 64 13.50 -10.46 6.50
N HIS A 65 14.20 -11.58 6.72
CA HIS A 65 15.44 -11.63 7.49
C HIS A 65 16.65 -11.04 6.76
N ASN A 66 16.55 -10.85 5.45
CA ASN A 66 17.61 -10.26 4.63
C ASN A 66 17.42 -8.75 4.40
N LEU A 67 16.25 -8.22 4.74
CA LEU A 67 15.95 -6.82 4.51
C LEU A 67 16.76 -5.92 5.45
N SER A 68 17.13 -4.74 4.96
CA SER A 68 17.82 -3.75 5.79
C SER A 68 16.91 -3.26 6.93
N ASN A 69 17.51 -2.85 8.03
CA ASN A 69 16.77 -2.28 9.16
C ASN A 69 15.95 -1.06 8.76
N ARG A 70 16.47 -0.26 7.84
CA ARG A 70 15.77 0.92 7.31
C ARG A 70 14.49 0.52 6.58
N CYS A 71 14.55 -0.53 5.77
CA CYS A 71 13.39 -1.05 5.05
C CYS A 71 12.35 -1.61 6.03
N VAL A 72 12.78 -2.45 6.96
CA VAL A 72 11.88 -3.04 7.98
C VAL A 72 11.20 -1.96 8.81
N SER A 73 11.94 -0.94 9.25
CA SER A 73 11.37 0.18 10.01
C SER A 73 10.31 0.95 9.22
N ALA A 74 10.56 1.17 7.93
CA ALA A 74 9.60 1.85 7.06
C ALA A 74 8.33 1.03 6.88
N LEU A 75 8.46 -0.29 6.72
CA LEU A 75 7.31 -1.20 6.59
C LEU A 75 6.45 -1.21 7.86
N VAL A 76 7.07 -1.23 9.04
CA VAL A 76 6.37 -1.14 10.32
C VAL A 76 5.63 0.20 10.45
N LYS A 77 6.31 1.30 10.14
CA LYS A 77 5.76 2.65 10.19
C LYS A 77 4.55 2.82 9.26
N ALA A 78 4.60 2.19 8.09
CA ALA A 78 3.52 2.24 7.11
C ALA A 78 2.38 1.27 7.43
N GLY A 79 2.51 0.44 8.48
CA GLY A 79 1.51 -0.56 8.84
C GLY A 79 1.47 -1.78 7.93
N GLU A 80 2.48 -1.97 7.09
CA GLU A 80 2.56 -3.12 6.18
C GLU A 80 2.88 -4.42 6.94
N VAL A 81 3.66 -4.32 7.99
CA VAL A 81 3.98 -5.43 8.90
C VAL A 81 3.90 -4.94 10.34
N SER A 82 3.62 -5.84 11.29
CA SER A 82 3.60 -5.51 12.72
C SER A 82 4.98 -5.73 13.34
N LYS A 83 5.24 -5.03 14.44
CA LYS A 83 6.46 -5.25 15.24
C LYS A 83 6.57 -6.69 15.72
N SER A 84 5.47 -7.29 16.12
CA SER A 84 5.45 -8.67 16.59
C SER A 84 5.80 -9.67 15.51
N GLU A 85 5.34 -9.43 14.27
CA GLU A 85 5.72 -10.25 13.12
C GLU A 85 7.22 -10.20 12.87
N VAL A 86 7.80 -9.00 12.92
CA VAL A 86 9.24 -8.80 12.75
C VAL A 86 10.03 -9.54 13.83
N GLN A 87 9.62 -9.42 15.08
CA GLN A 87 10.28 -10.09 16.20
C GLN A 87 10.23 -11.61 16.08
N ARG A 88 9.11 -12.17 15.65
CA ARG A 88 8.98 -13.61 15.42
C ARG A 88 9.93 -14.12 14.35
N ARG A 89 10.10 -13.38 13.27
CA ARG A 89 11.00 -13.74 12.18
C ARG A 89 12.45 -13.68 12.60
N VAL A 90 12.83 -12.70 13.38
CA VAL A 90 14.19 -12.59 13.95
C VAL A 90 14.47 -13.72 14.92
N ALA A 91 13.52 -14.08 15.77
CA ALA A 91 13.66 -15.15 16.75
C ALA A 91 13.76 -16.55 16.11
N SER A 92 13.21 -16.73 14.91
CA SER A 92 13.22 -18.02 14.20
C SER A 92 14.47 -18.26 13.35
N ARG A 93 15.42 -17.37 13.37
CA ARG A 93 16.69 -17.52 12.64
C ARG A 93 17.55 -18.68 13.21
#